data_465d88187af681285f2e2425da9424c3
#
_entry.id   465d88187af681285f2e2425da9424c3
#
_cell.length_a   1.000
_cell.length_b   1.000
_cell.length_c   1.000
_cell.angle_alpha   90.00
_cell.angle_beta   90.00
_cell.angle_gamma   90.00
#
_symmetry.space_group_name_H-M   'P 1'
#
loop_
_entity.id
_entity.type
_entity.pdbx_description
1 polymer ?
#
loop_
_entity_poly.entity_id
_entity_poly.type
_entity_poly.pdbx_seq_one_letter_code
_entity_poly.pdbx_strand_id
1 'polypeptide(L)'
;MNFMKKELLYAAILFLSFACSDSKSNEGKGDGRSLIAAGGQSEEELKASLEEFNKQEEKRLAEESSNITTLEFDKLLHDFGDIKPDTDNNCKFKVTNTGKKPLIISDVKASCGCTTPHKPEKPILPGKSDYIEVGFHPNPGQINEIIKTITVTANIPEITTEIKIRSFVK
;
A
#
# COMPACT_ATOMS: atom_id res chain seq x y z
N MET A 1 -26.87 17.01 -13.34
CA MET A 1 -27.05 17.56 -12.00
C MET A 1 -25.75 17.32 -11.22
N ASN A 2 -24.69 18.05 -11.60
CA ASN A 2 -23.31 17.90 -11.11
C ASN A 2 -22.72 19.30 -10.92
N PHE A 3 -23.02 19.93 -9.78
CA PHE A 3 -22.51 21.29 -9.53
C PHE A 3 -22.31 21.52 -8.02
N MET A 4 -21.60 20.63 -7.31
CA MET A 4 -21.25 20.88 -5.92
C MET A 4 -20.06 20.02 -5.47
N LYS A 5 -18.87 20.27 -5.99
CA LYS A 5 -17.61 19.71 -5.43
C LYS A 5 -16.36 20.57 -5.72
N LYS A 6 -16.50 21.90 -5.78
CA LYS A 6 -15.36 22.77 -6.11
C LYS A 6 -15.07 23.89 -5.09
N GLU A 7 -15.66 23.86 -3.89
CA GLU A 7 -15.57 24.97 -2.92
C GLU A 7 -14.96 24.58 -1.55
N LEU A 8 -14.09 23.57 -1.46
CA LEU A 8 -13.49 23.20 -0.16
C LEU A 8 -11.95 23.20 -0.11
N LEU A 9 -11.28 23.93 -1.00
CA LEU A 9 -9.82 24.02 -1.04
C LEU A 9 -9.24 25.43 -0.86
N TYR A 10 -10.02 26.41 -0.39
CA TYR A 10 -9.55 27.81 -0.25
C TYR A 10 -9.59 28.38 1.18
N ALA A 11 -9.59 27.55 2.22
CA ALA A 11 -9.70 28.04 3.61
C ALA A 11 -8.61 27.53 4.57
N ALA A 12 -7.34 27.55 4.16
CA ALA A 12 -6.26 27.19 5.09
C ALA A 12 -4.95 27.97 4.89
N ILE A 13 -5.01 29.21 4.42
CA ILE A 13 -3.80 30.07 4.41
C ILE A 13 -4.24 31.45 4.91
N LEU A 14 -4.37 31.60 6.22
CA LEU A 14 -4.34 32.89 6.93
C LEU A 14 -4.31 32.58 8.43
N PHE A 15 -3.15 32.66 9.03
CA PHE A 15 -2.87 33.04 10.40
C PHE A 15 -1.53 32.45 10.85
N LEU A 16 -0.48 33.23 10.72
CA LEU A 16 0.66 33.21 11.67
C LEU A 16 1.53 34.44 11.40
N SER A 17 0.98 35.61 11.79
CA SER A 17 1.77 36.75 12.17
C SER A 17 2.04 36.62 13.66
N PHE A 18 3.23 36.21 14.03
CA PHE A 18 3.67 36.31 15.43
C PHE A 18 4.85 37.28 15.53
N ALA A 19 4.62 38.29 16.34
CA ALA A 19 5.44 39.45 16.57
C ALA A 19 6.81 39.10 17.17
N CYS A 20 7.80 39.83 16.68
CA CYS A 20 9.11 39.97 17.26
C CYS A 20 8.97 40.71 18.58
N SER A 21 9.53 40.22 19.68
CA SER A 21 9.76 40.94 20.93
C SER A 21 11.25 40.95 21.23
N ASP A 22 11.80 42.15 21.27
CA ASP A 22 13.15 42.45 21.69
C ASP A 22 13.49 41.90 23.08
N SER A 23 14.70 41.39 23.21
CA SER A 23 15.43 41.42 24.50
C SER A 23 16.93 41.53 24.25
N LYS A 24 17.46 42.60 24.81
CA LYS A 24 18.85 43.06 24.83
C LYS A 24 19.80 42.15 25.57
N SER A 25 21.03 42.14 25.05
CA SER A 25 22.34 42.11 25.72
C SER A 25 22.78 40.86 26.49
N ASN A 26 23.85 40.20 26.00
CA ASN A 26 25.08 40.11 26.80
C ASN A 26 26.30 39.86 25.88
N GLU A 27 27.33 40.67 26.10
CA GLU A 27 28.65 40.54 25.48
C GLU A 27 29.37 39.31 26.02
N GLY A 28 29.83 38.44 25.13
CA GLY A 28 30.73 37.32 25.42
C GLY A 28 31.70 37.16 24.24
N LYS A 29 32.91 37.72 24.45
CA LYS A 29 34.07 37.64 23.56
C LYS A 29 34.56 36.19 23.51
N GLY A 30 34.55 35.57 22.33
CA GLY A 30 35.07 34.23 22.12
C GLY A 30 35.33 33.96 20.64
N ASP A 31 36.57 33.65 20.34
CA ASP A 31 37.24 33.52 19.06
C ASP A 31 36.46 32.82 17.95
N GLY A 32 36.54 33.46 16.81
CA GLY A 32 35.98 32.97 15.54
C GLY A 32 36.64 31.69 15.03
N ARG A 33 35.80 30.77 14.66
CA ARG A 33 35.94 29.93 13.48
C ARG A 33 34.56 29.65 12.93
N SER A 34 34.11 30.58 12.14
CA SER A 34 32.96 30.40 11.26
C SER A 34 33.34 29.36 10.19
N LEU A 35 32.86 28.14 10.35
CA LEU A 35 32.81 27.13 9.31
C LEU A 35 31.33 26.80 9.05
N ILE A 36 30.58 27.77 8.56
CA ILE A 36 29.32 27.51 7.88
C ILE A 36 29.43 28.20 6.54
N ALA A 37 30.12 27.57 5.61
CA ALA A 37 29.83 27.75 4.20
C ALA A 37 28.59 26.91 3.93
N ALA A 38 27.45 27.33 4.43
CA ALA A 38 26.18 26.93 3.90
C ALA A 38 26.10 27.55 2.50
N GLY A 39 26.41 26.77 1.49
CA GLY A 39 26.06 27.09 0.11
C GLY A 39 24.54 27.21 0.05
N GLY A 40 24.04 28.42 0.27
CA GLY A 40 22.64 28.72 0.08
C GLY A 40 22.34 28.53 -1.41
N GLN A 41 21.58 27.52 -1.74
CA GLN A 41 20.95 27.42 -3.04
C GLN A 41 20.12 28.68 -3.24
N SER A 42 20.24 29.30 -4.39
CA SER A 42 19.42 30.47 -4.70
C SER A 42 17.95 30.07 -4.73
N GLU A 43 17.05 31.00 -4.38
CA GLU A 43 15.60 30.74 -4.43
C GLU A 43 15.17 30.25 -5.82
N GLU A 44 15.86 30.64 -6.87
CA GLU A 44 15.65 30.17 -8.23
C GLU A 44 16.03 28.70 -8.43
N GLU A 45 17.17 28.26 -7.89
CA GLU A 45 17.59 26.84 -7.94
C GLU A 45 16.65 25.93 -7.14
N LEU A 46 16.18 26.39 -6.00
CA LEU A 46 15.21 25.66 -5.18
C LEU A 46 13.87 25.53 -5.91
N LYS A 47 13.42 26.59 -6.56
CA LYS A 47 12.18 26.61 -7.34
C LYS A 47 12.28 25.69 -8.56
N ALA A 48 13.39 25.72 -9.28
CA ALA A 48 13.63 24.82 -10.40
C ALA A 48 13.66 23.35 -9.99
N SER A 49 14.29 23.04 -8.85
CA SER A 49 14.32 21.67 -8.33
C SER A 49 12.95 21.17 -7.87
N LEU A 50 12.11 22.04 -7.31
CA LEU A 50 10.72 21.73 -6.96
C LEU A 50 9.83 21.49 -8.19
N GLU A 51 10.00 22.28 -9.23
CA GLU A 51 9.26 22.09 -10.50
C GLU A 51 9.65 20.77 -11.18
N GLU A 52 10.93 20.42 -11.18
CA GLU A 52 11.41 19.15 -11.74
C GLU A 52 10.92 17.95 -10.92
N PHE A 53 10.95 18.04 -9.59
CA PHE A 53 10.39 17.03 -8.69
C PHE A 53 8.89 16.83 -8.93
N ASN A 54 8.11 17.90 -8.99
CA ASN A 54 6.67 17.83 -9.25
C ASN A 54 6.38 17.21 -10.63
N LYS A 55 7.14 17.55 -11.66
CA LYS A 55 6.99 16.95 -12.99
C LYS A 55 7.33 15.46 -13.03
N GLN A 56 8.35 15.05 -12.29
CA GLN A 56 8.68 13.62 -12.15
C GLN A 56 7.58 12.87 -11.40
N GLU A 57 7.04 13.47 -10.34
CA GLU A 57 5.96 12.87 -9.55
C GLU A 57 4.67 12.72 -10.37
N GLU A 58 4.27 13.75 -11.12
CA GLU A 58 3.13 13.68 -12.05
C GLU A 58 3.31 12.57 -13.09
N LYS A 59 4.51 12.44 -13.66
CA LYS A 59 4.81 11.38 -14.63
C LYS A 59 4.71 9.99 -13.98
N ARG A 60 5.25 9.83 -12.78
CA ARG A 60 5.16 8.57 -12.02
C ARG A 60 3.71 8.18 -11.73
N LEU A 61 2.90 9.13 -11.24
CA LEU A 61 1.48 8.90 -10.96
C LEU A 61 0.68 8.56 -12.23
N ALA A 62 1.01 9.21 -13.36
CA ALA A 62 0.39 8.90 -14.65
C ALA A 62 0.78 7.49 -15.15
N GLU A 63 2.02 7.08 -14.98
CA GLU A 63 2.48 5.72 -15.32
C GLU A 63 1.86 4.66 -14.42
N GLU A 64 1.77 4.89 -13.11
CA GLU A 64 1.09 4.00 -12.17
C GLU A 64 -0.39 3.85 -12.51
N SER A 65 -1.10 4.96 -12.76
CA SER A 65 -2.52 4.92 -13.16
C SER A 65 -2.74 4.24 -14.52
N SER A 66 -1.77 4.34 -15.43
CA SER A 66 -1.85 3.70 -16.75
C SER A 66 -1.70 2.18 -16.69
N ASN A 67 -1.13 1.64 -15.62
CA ASN A 67 -0.88 0.22 -15.42
C ASN A 67 -1.97 -0.52 -14.62
N ILE A 68 -3.04 0.17 -14.25
CA ILE A 68 -4.17 -0.45 -13.54
C ILE A 68 -4.89 -1.45 -14.45
N THR A 69 -5.25 -2.60 -13.87
CA THR A 69 -6.03 -3.66 -14.50
C THR A 69 -7.15 -4.13 -13.59
N THR A 70 -7.90 -5.16 -13.98
CA THR A 70 -8.94 -5.77 -13.16
C THR A 70 -8.69 -7.26 -12.99
N LEU A 71 -9.13 -7.82 -11.88
CA LEU A 71 -9.02 -9.24 -11.60
C LEU A 71 -10.36 -9.82 -11.15
N GLU A 72 -10.47 -11.12 -11.30
CA GLU A 72 -11.58 -11.91 -10.79
C GLU A 72 -11.05 -13.19 -10.16
N PHE A 73 -11.62 -13.58 -9.02
CA PHE A 73 -11.35 -14.86 -8.38
C PHE A 73 -12.46 -15.86 -8.71
N ASP A 74 -12.11 -17.14 -8.85
CA ASP A 74 -13.07 -18.25 -9.00
C ASP A 74 -13.96 -18.40 -7.75
N LYS A 75 -13.43 -18.05 -6.59
CA LYS A 75 -14.10 -18.05 -5.29
C LYS A 75 -13.43 -17.05 -4.34
N LEU A 76 -14.19 -16.45 -3.47
CA LEU A 76 -13.67 -15.56 -2.40
C LEU A 76 -13.53 -16.27 -1.05
N LEU A 77 -14.12 -17.45 -0.91
CA LEU A 77 -14.05 -18.28 0.28
C LEU A 77 -13.75 -19.72 -0.12
N HIS A 78 -12.76 -20.32 0.56
CA HIS A 78 -12.52 -21.75 0.52
C HIS A 78 -12.85 -22.35 1.87
N ASP A 79 -13.72 -23.35 1.90
CA ASP A 79 -14.09 -24.09 3.10
C ASP A 79 -13.39 -25.45 3.11
N PHE A 80 -12.53 -25.66 4.08
CA PHE A 80 -11.86 -26.94 4.31
C PHE A 80 -12.79 -27.97 5.01
N GLY A 81 -13.93 -27.53 5.53
CA GLY A 81 -14.81 -28.37 6.34
C GLY A 81 -14.18 -28.75 7.69
N ASP A 82 -14.40 -29.98 8.09
CA ASP A 82 -13.86 -30.54 9.33
C ASP A 82 -12.40 -30.96 9.16
N ILE A 83 -11.51 -30.39 9.94
CA ILE A 83 -10.08 -30.69 9.94
C ILE A 83 -9.58 -30.97 11.34
N LYS A 84 -8.43 -31.63 11.46
CA LYS A 84 -7.77 -31.87 12.74
C LYS A 84 -6.79 -30.74 13.09
N PRO A 85 -6.60 -30.45 14.38
CA PRO A 85 -5.52 -29.58 14.81
C PRO A 85 -4.16 -30.18 14.42
N ASP A 86 -3.15 -29.33 14.28
CA ASP A 86 -1.79 -29.75 13.96
C ASP A 86 -1.66 -30.55 12.64
N THR A 87 -2.46 -30.19 11.64
CA THR A 87 -2.42 -30.79 10.29
C THR A 87 -2.27 -29.73 9.19
N ASP A 88 -1.51 -30.07 8.15
CA ASP A 88 -1.36 -29.20 6.98
C ASP A 88 -2.55 -29.30 6.04
N ASN A 89 -3.14 -28.17 5.74
CA ASN A 89 -4.26 -28.03 4.81
C ASN A 89 -3.88 -27.03 3.72
N ASN A 90 -4.06 -27.38 2.47
CA ASN A 90 -3.68 -26.52 1.36
C ASN A 90 -4.86 -26.32 0.41
N CYS A 91 -4.99 -25.09 -0.10
CA CYS A 91 -5.95 -24.79 -1.14
C CYS A 91 -5.35 -23.80 -2.17
N LYS A 92 -6.08 -23.62 -3.27
CA LYS A 92 -5.70 -22.68 -4.34
C LYS A 92 -6.90 -21.82 -4.68
N PHE A 93 -6.62 -20.54 -4.90
CA PHE A 93 -7.56 -19.58 -5.45
C PHE A 93 -7.09 -19.23 -6.87
N LYS A 94 -7.91 -19.52 -7.85
CA LYS A 94 -7.63 -19.13 -9.22
C LYS A 94 -7.92 -17.64 -9.36
N VAL A 95 -6.93 -16.88 -9.80
CA VAL A 95 -7.06 -15.47 -10.13
C VAL A 95 -6.94 -15.29 -11.64
N THR A 96 -7.89 -14.56 -12.24
CA THR A 96 -7.94 -14.28 -13.66
C THR A 96 -7.78 -12.79 -13.88
N ASN A 97 -6.89 -12.40 -14.79
CA ASN A 97 -6.78 -11.02 -15.24
C ASN A 97 -7.89 -10.74 -16.26
N THR A 98 -8.90 -9.99 -15.85
CA THR A 98 -10.04 -9.59 -16.68
C THR A 98 -9.83 -8.24 -17.39
N GLY A 99 -8.73 -7.56 -17.08
CA GLY A 99 -8.41 -6.27 -17.66
C GLY A 99 -7.53 -6.36 -18.92
N LYS A 100 -7.00 -5.20 -19.32
CA LYS A 100 -6.22 -5.06 -20.57
C LYS A 100 -4.72 -4.91 -20.35
N LYS A 101 -4.27 -4.78 -19.11
CA LYS A 101 -2.85 -4.64 -18.73
C LYS A 101 -2.41 -5.87 -17.94
N PRO A 102 -1.11 -6.17 -17.87
CA PRO A 102 -0.62 -7.26 -17.03
C PRO A 102 -1.03 -7.04 -15.56
N LEU A 103 -1.58 -8.07 -14.93
CA LEU A 103 -1.90 -8.07 -13.51
C LEU A 103 -0.66 -8.46 -12.72
N ILE A 104 -0.23 -7.58 -11.83
CA ILE A 104 0.91 -7.77 -10.95
C ILE A 104 0.40 -7.89 -9.52
N ILE A 105 0.52 -9.08 -8.93
CA ILE A 105 0.26 -9.29 -7.51
C ILE A 105 1.55 -8.99 -6.75
N SER A 106 1.60 -7.84 -6.10
CA SER A 106 2.79 -7.38 -5.39
C SER A 106 2.97 -8.08 -4.06
N ASP A 107 1.87 -8.35 -3.35
CA ASP A 107 1.92 -8.97 -2.03
C ASP A 107 0.68 -9.81 -1.72
N VAL A 108 0.82 -10.81 -0.84
CA VAL A 108 -0.28 -11.58 -0.24
C VAL A 108 0.02 -11.79 1.23
N LYS A 109 -0.88 -11.35 2.09
CA LYS A 109 -0.71 -11.40 3.54
C LYS A 109 -1.88 -12.08 4.22
N ALA A 110 -1.59 -13.05 5.08
CA ALA A 110 -2.60 -13.64 5.96
C ALA A 110 -2.75 -12.86 7.27
N SER A 111 -3.94 -12.95 7.86
CA SER A 111 -4.26 -12.33 9.17
C SER A 111 -3.56 -12.98 10.37
N CYS A 112 -2.89 -14.12 10.20
CA CYS A 112 -2.13 -14.81 11.26
C CYS A 112 -0.97 -15.63 10.66
N GLY A 113 0.01 -15.97 11.51
CA GLY A 113 1.14 -16.83 11.15
C GLY A 113 0.80 -18.31 10.93
N CYS A 114 -0.45 -18.72 11.21
CA CYS A 114 -0.95 -20.07 10.94
C CYS A 114 -1.41 -20.29 9.50
N THR A 115 -1.30 -19.24 8.65
CA THR A 115 -1.68 -19.27 7.26
C THR A 115 -0.54 -18.71 6.41
N THR A 116 -0.09 -19.46 5.42
CA THR A 116 1.05 -19.14 4.58
C THR A 116 0.59 -19.02 3.12
N PRO A 117 0.30 -17.79 2.65
CA PRO A 117 -0.06 -17.60 1.25
C PRO A 117 1.17 -17.44 0.37
N HIS A 118 1.09 -17.95 -0.86
CA HIS A 118 2.09 -17.80 -1.92
C HIS A 118 1.46 -17.17 -3.15
N LYS A 119 2.05 -16.10 -3.65
CA LYS A 119 1.59 -15.38 -4.84
C LYS A 119 2.24 -15.91 -6.11
N PRO A 120 1.64 -15.68 -7.28
CA PRO A 120 2.31 -15.88 -8.57
C PRO A 120 3.60 -15.03 -8.66
N GLU A 121 4.66 -15.62 -9.19
CA GLU A 121 5.95 -14.93 -9.38
C GLU A 121 5.96 -14.01 -10.60
N LYS A 122 5.15 -14.35 -11.60
CA LYS A 122 5.11 -13.63 -12.89
C LYS A 122 3.82 -12.84 -13.04
N PRO A 123 3.87 -11.70 -13.77
CA PRO A 123 2.65 -10.98 -14.14
C PRO A 123 1.69 -11.86 -14.95
N ILE A 124 0.41 -11.80 -14.61
CA ILE A 124 -0.65 -12.53 -15.32
C ILE A 124 -1.10 -11.68 -16.49
N LEU A 125 -0.93 -12.17 -17.72
CA LEU A 125 -1.30 -11.46 -18.93
C LEU A 125 -2.83 -11.33 -19.07
N PRO A 126 -3.33 -10.35 -19.86
CA PRO A 126 -4.75 -10.17 -20.12
C PRO A 126 -5.44 -11.46 -20.56
N GLY A 127 -6.56 -11.79 -19.94
CA GLY A 127 -7.35 -13.01 -20.21
C GLY A 127 -6.69 -14.31 -19.71
N LYS A 128 -5.55 -14.25 -19.04
CA LYS A 128 -4.89 -15.42 -18.46
C LYS A 128 -5.18 -15.52 -16.96
N SER A 129 -4.95 -16.70 -16.41
CA SER A 129 -5.16 -17.02 -15.01
C SER A 129 -3.91 -17.65 -14.40
N ASP A 130 -3.77 -17.49 -13.09
CA ASP A 130 -2.77 -18.16 -12.27
C ASP A 130 -3.38 -18.46 -10.89
N TYR A 131 -2.60 -18.98 -9.94
CA TYR A 131 -3.11 -19.41 -8.64
C TYR A 131 -2.37 -18.70 -7.50
N ILE A 132 -3.16 -18.30 -6.50
CA ILE A 132 -2.64 -18.00 -5.16
C ILE A 132 -2.80 -19.28 -4.35
N GLU A 133 -1.69 -19.81 -3.88
CA GLU A 133 -1.68 -21.01 -3.03
C GLU A 133 -1.72 -20.59 -1.57
N VAL A 134 -2.54 -21.28 -0.76
CA VAL A 134 -2.70 -20.95 0.66
C VAL A 134 -2.53 -22.21 1.48
N GLY A 135 -1.52 -22.24 2.33
CA GLY A 135 -1.33 -23.23 3.36
C GLY A 135 -1.97 -22.78 4.68
N PHE A 136 -2.66 -23.66 5.34
CA PHE A 136 -3.26 -23.44 6.67
C PHE A 136 -2.90 -24.57 7.62
N HIS A 137 -2.25 -24.21 8.74
CA HIS A 137 -1.87 -25.14 9.80
C HIS A 137 -2.49 -24.68 11.12
N PRO A 138 -3.62 -25.28 11.57
CA PRO A 138 -4.23 -24.93 12.86
C PRO A 138 -3.27 -25.26 14.00
N ASN A 139 -3.10 -24.33 14.93
CA ASN A 139 -2.24 -24.55 16.09
C ASN A 139 -2.76 -25.69 16.99
N PRO A 140 -1.88 -26.41 17.72
CA PRO A 140 -2.29 -27.37 18.72
C PRO A 140 -3.27 -26.76 19.73
N GLY A 141 -4.38 -27.43 19.99
CA GLY A 141 -5.43 -26.97 20.91
C GLY A 141 -6.41 -25.95 20.30
N GLN A 142 -6.26 -25.56 19.08
CA GLN A 142 -7.22 -24.73 18.36
C GLN A 142 -8.44 -25.61 17.98
N ILE A 143 -9.64 -25.19 18.37
CA ILE A 143 -10.90 -25.89 18.12
C ILE A 143 -11.96 -24.91 17.61
N ASN A 144 -13.07 -25.45 17.09
CA ASN A 144 -14.22 -24.71 16.57
C ASN A 144 -14.00 -24.09 15.18
N GLU A 145 -14.93 -23.22 14.81
CA GLU A 145 -14.89 -22.53 13.53
C GLU A 145 -13.75 -21.51 13.48
N ILE A 146 -12.99 -21.57 12.41
CA ILE A 146 -11.87 -20.66 12.16
C ILE A 146 -12.06 -20.05 10.79
N ILE A 147 -12.04 -18.72 10.74
CA ILE A 147 -12.01 -17.95 9.49
C ILE A 147 -10.73 -17.12 9.46
N LYS A 148 -9.98 -17.20 8.37
CA LYS A 148 -8.78 -16.39 8.14
C LYS A 148 -8.93 -15.59 6.86
N THR A 149 -8.54 -14.34 6.92
CA THR A 149 -8.53 -13.42 5.78
C THR A 149 -7.12 -13.34 5.21
N ILE A 150 -7.04 -13.37 3.89
CA ILE A 150 -5.82 -13.14 3.11
C ILE A 150 -6.04 -11.89 2.28
N THR A 151 -5.24 -10.87 2.55
CA THR A 151 -5.23 -9.62 1.78
C THR A 151 -4.29 -9.77 0.60
N VAL A 152 -4.79 -9.51 -0.59
CA VAL A 152 -4.06 -9.54 -1.86
C VAL A 152 -3.85 -8.11 -2.34
N THR A 153 -2.60 -7.70 -2.51
CA THR A 153 -2.22 -6.38 -3.04
C THR A 153 -1.82 -6.52 -4.50
N ALA A 154 -2.44 -5.74 -5.38
CA ALA A 154 -2.20 -5.79 -6.81
C ALA A 154 -2.42 -4.42 -7.48
N ASN A 155 -2.03 -4.28 -8.75
CA ASN A 155 -2.27 -3.09 -9.56
C ASN A 155 -3.73 -3.00 -10.05
N ILE A 156 -4.66 -2.96 -9.11
CA ILE A 156 -6.11 -2.80 -9.32
C ILE A 156 -6.60 -1.48 -8.71
N PRO A 157 -7.79 -0.96 -9.09
CA PRO A 157 -8.26 0.35 -8.60
C PRO A 157 -8.31 0.46 -7.08
N GLU A 158 -8.71 -0.58 -6.39
CA GLU A 158 -8.80 -0.64 -4.92
C GLU A 158 -7.45 -0.93 -4.25
N ILE A 159 -6.39 -1.22 -5.03
CA ILE A 159 -5.04 -1.60 -4.58
C ILE A 159 -5.03 -2.95 -3.86
N THR A 160 -6.04 -3.25 -3.04
CA THR A 160 -6.15 -4.49 -2.26
C THR A 160 -7.51 -5.14 -2.45
N THR A 161 -7.53 -6.47 -2.35
CA THR A 161 -8.75 -7.28 -2.29
C THR A 161 -8.55 -8.42 -1.29
N GLU A 162 -9.64 -9.07 -0.88
CA GLU A 162 -9.59 -10.10 0.16
C GLU A 162 -10.16 -11.42 -0.33
N ILE A 163 -9.49 -12.52 0.04
CA ILE A 163 -9.98 -13.87 -0.03
C ILE A 163 -9.96 -14.50 1.36
N LYS A 164 -10.77 -15.51 1.61
CA LYS A 164 -10.92 -16.11 2.94
C LYS A 164 -10.84 -17.63 2.89
N ILE A 165 -10.32 -18.20 3.95
CA ILE A 165 -10.44 -19.63 4.23
C ILE A 165 -11.29 -19.81 5.48
N ARG A 166 -12.04 -20.90 5.52
CA ARG A 166 -12.86 -21.33 6.64
C ARG A 166 -12.56 -22.79 6.94
N SER A 167 -12.63 -23.16 8.19
CA SER A 167 -12.50 -24.55 8.65
C SER A 167 -13.21 -24.73 9.98
N PHE A 168 -13.56 -25.96 10.31
CA PHE A 168 -14.02 -26.37 11.62
C PHE A 168 -13.02 -27.38 12.21
N VAL A 169 -12.27 -26.97 13.23
CA VAL A 169 -11.21 -27.77 13.83
C VAL A 169 -11.78 -28.60 14.98
N LYS A 170 -11.63 -29.93 14.88
CA LYS A 170 -12.15 -30.92 15.83
C LYS A 170 -11.04 -31.78 16.44
#